data_7aa80a8e320d9e914fc029275792b900
#
_entry.id   7aa80a8e320d9e914fc029275792b900
#
_cell.length_a   1.000
_cell.length_b   1.000
_cell.length_c   1.000
_cell.angle_alpha   90.00
_cell.angle_beta   90.00
_cell.angle_gamma   90.00
#
_symmetry.space_group_name_H-M   'P 1'
#
loop_
_entity.id
_entity.type
_entity.pdbx_description
1 polymer ?
#
loop_
_entity_poly.entity_id
_entity_poly.type
_entity_poly.pdbx_seq_one_letter_code
_entity_poly.pdbx_strand_id
1 'polypeptide(L)'
;MTSFGESHGPAIGCVVDGCPPGMALSAEDIQRELDRRKPGTSRHVSQRRESDTVEILSGVFEGKTTGTPIALLIRNEDARGKDYSEIMDTFRPGHADYTYWQKYGIRDYRGGGRQSARETAVRVAAAAIARKWLHEKYGVVIRGYMSQLGPIEIPFKTWNVVNSNPFFVADESVVPQLEDFMDKLRKSGDSCGAKITAVAEHVPVGWGEPVYDKLDADIAYAMMSINAVKAVAIGAGFTSVKQKGSEHSDEMTPQGFLSNNAGGILGGISTGQDIVVNIAVKPTSSIRLPRRSIDKQGKPTVVETHGRHDPCVGIRATPIAEAMLALVLMDHALRHRAQNADVKCSTPKIPAKAGKSAASSSKAKHKENPDPDEA
;
A
#
# COMPACT_ATOMS: atom_id res chain seq x y z
N MET A 1 8.90 -12.51 3.74
CA MET A 1 9.09 -12.01 5.12
C MET A 1 8.12 -12.66 6.09
N THR A 2 8.48 -12.81 7.37
CA THR A 2 7.61 -13.26 8.46
C THR A 2 7.59 -12.21 9.56
N SER A 3 6.39 -11.82 10.04
CA SER A 3 6.24 -10.81 11.10
C SER A 3 5.77 -11.42 12.41
N PHE A 4 6.12 -10.81 13.53
CA PHE A 4 5.76 -11.23 14.88
C PHE A 4 5.49 -10.03 15.80
N GLY A 5 4.98 -10.30 17.01
CA GLY A 5 4.71 -9.32 18.05
C GLY A 5 3.31 -8.74 18.01
N GLU A 6 2.88 -8.21 19.14
CA GLU A 6 1.53 -7.68 19.41
C GLU A 6 1.54 -6.17 19.56
N SER A 7 0.43 -5.51 19.23
CA SER A 7 0.31 -4.04 19.30
C SER A 7 0.67 -3.44 20.66
N HIS A 8 0.36 -4.16 21.74
CA HIS A 8 0.63 -3.78 23.13
C HIS A 8 1.52 -4.80 23.86
N GLY A 9 2.20 -5.67 23.10
CA GLY A 9 3.31 -6.48 23.58
C GLY A 9 4.60 -5.66 23.72
N PRO A 10 5.72 -6.29 24.12
CA PRO A 10 6.99 -5.58 24.33
C PRO A 10 7.60 -5.02 23.06
N ALA A 11 7.39 -5.69 21.94
CA ALA A 11 7.95 -5.32 20.63
C ALA A 11 7.13 -5.92 19.49
N ILE A 12 7.37 -5.40 18.28
CA ILE A 12 7.00 -6.01 17.00
C ILE A 12 8.28 -6.19 16.18
N GLY A 13 8.29 -7.17 15.29
CA GLY A 13 9.47 -7.42 14.45
C GLY A 13 9.14 -8.23 13.21
N CYS A 14 10.14 -8.40 12.37
CA CYS A 14 10.05 -9.29 11.22
C CYS A 14 11.42 -9.89 10.88
N VAL A 15 11.37 -10.98 10.13
CA VAL A 15 12.52 -11.58 9.48
C VAL A 15 12.32 -11.46 7.96
N VAL A 16 13.29 -10.86 7.28
CA VAL A 16 13.36 -10.74 5.83
C VAL A 16 14.40 -11.74 5.32
N ASP A 17 13.97 -12.66 4.47
CA ASP A 17 14.84 -13.62 3.81
C ASP A 17 14.89 -13.35 2.30
N GLY A 18 15.96 -13.80 1.63
CA GLY A 18 16.17 -13.64 0.20
C GLY A 18 16.75 -12.28 -0.22
N CYS A 19 17.17 -11.42 0.72
CA CYS A 19 17.87 -10.18 0.35
C CYS A 19 19.23 -10.50 -0.26
N PRO A 20 19.57 -10.02 -1.47
CA PRO A 20 20.88 -10.23 -2.05
C PRO A 20 22.02 -9.66 -1.20
N PRO A 21 23.21 -10.30 -1.16
CA PRO A 21 24.34 -9.81 -0.42
C PRO A 21 24.99 -8.57 -1.05
N GLY A 22 25.75 -7.82 -0.23
CA GLY A 22 26.64 -6.74 -0.66
C GLY A 22 25.98 -5.37 -0.83
N MET A 23 24.66 -5.23 -0.57
CA MET A 23 23.99 -3.93 -0.54
C MET A 23 24.36 -3.18 0.74
N ALA A 24 24.75 -1.91 0.64
CA ALA A 24 24.90 -1.05 1.81
C ALA A 24 23.54 -0.88 2.51
N LEU A 25 23.48 -1.18 3.81
CA LEU A 25 22.24 -1.09 4.60
C LEU A 25 22.53 -0.65 6.01
N SER A 26 21.86 0.41 6.45
CA SER A 26 21.89 0.92 7.81
C SER A 26 20.49 1.01 8.41
N ALA A 27 20.40 1.20 9.73
CA ALA A 27 19.13 1.45 10.39
C ALA A 27 18.48 2.74 9.90
N GLU A 28 19.24 3.75 9.54
CA GLU A 28 18.77 5.04 9.01
C GLU A 28 18.08 4.90 7.65
N ASP A 29 18.52 3.96 6.81
CA ASP A 29 17.85 3.66 5.54
C ASP A 29 16.42 3.18 5.75
N ILE A 30 16.20 2.38 6.80
CA ILE A 30 14.90 1.85 7.17
C ILE A 30 14.08 2.90 7.93
N GLN A 31 14.72 3.63 8.85
CA GLN A 31 14.06 4.61 9.72
C GLN A 31 13.37 5.71 8.94
N ARG A 32 13.96 6.19 7.83
CA ARG A 32 13.34 7.19 6.95
C ARG A 32 11.94 6.78 6.46
N GLU A 33 11.75 5.51 6.14
CA GLU A 33 10.44 5.01 5.70
C GLU A 33 9.48 4.85 6.89
N LEU A 34 9.98 4.41 8.04
CA LEU A 34 9.19 4.31 9.27
C LEU A 34 8.71 5.68 9.76
N ASP A 35 9.54 6.72 9.65
CA ASP A 35 9.21 8.08 10.05
C ASP A 35 8.03 8.66 9.26
N ARG A 36 7.88 8.29 7.99
CA ARG A 36 6.70 8.66 7.18
C ARG A 36 5.42 7.96 7.67
N ARG A 37 5.53 6.75 8.21
CA ARG A 37 4.39 5.92 8.62
C ARG A 37 4.00 6.11 10.09
N LYS A 38 4.91 6.45 10.98
CA LYS A 38 4.70 6.47 12.44
C LYS A 38 3.49 7.31 12.87
N PRO A 39 2.84 7.01 14.02
CA PRO A 39 1.79 7.86 14.56
C PRO A 39 2.34 9.20 15.07
N GLY A 40 1.44 10.17 15.31
CA GLY A 40 1.82 11.45 15.91
C GLY A 40 2.47 12.44 14.94
N THR A 41 2.51 12.15 13.64
CA THR A 41 3.09 13.04 12.62
C THR A 41 2.24 14.29 12.35
N SER A 42 0.95 14.25 12.65
CA SER A 42 0.04 15.38 12.53
C SER A 42 -1.13 15.28 13.53
N ARG A 43 -1.91 16.36 13.67
CA ARG A 43 -3.13 16.39 14.49
C ARG A 43 -4.26 15.49 13.93
N HIS A 44 -4.15 15.06 12.68
CA HIS A 44 -5.17 14.26 11.96
C HIS A 44 -4.98 12.75 12.08
N VAL A 45 -3.89 12.30 12.69
CA VAL A 45 -3.59 10.90 12.96
C VAL A 45 -3.63 10.60 14.47
N SER A 46 -3.51 9.34 14.83
CA SER A 46 -3.43 8.90 16.23
C SER A 46 -2.34 9.66 16.98
N GLN A 47 -2.66 10.13 18.19
CA GLN A 47 -1.73 10.83 19.07
C GLN A 47 -0.91 9.88 19.95
N ARG A 48 -0.87 8.59 19.62
CA ARG A 48 0.08 7.64 20.19
C ARG A 48 1.49 8.09 19.85
N ARG A 49 2.40 8.02 20.80
CA ARG A 49 3.80 8.44 20.61
C ARG A 49 4.68 7.21 20.54
N GLU A 50 5.14 6.88 19.36
CA GLU A 50 6.08 5.80 19.09
C GLU A 50 7.23 6.38 18.27
N SER A 51 8.46 6.11 18.68
CA SER A 51 9.64 6.48 17.90
C SER A 51 9.72 5.63 16.64
N ASP A 52 9.17 4.41 16.69
CA ASP A 52 9.34 3.34 15.70
C ASP A 52 10.82 3.09 15.37
N THR A 53 11.71 3.29 16.36
CA THR A 53 13.14 3.05 16.20
C THR A 53 13.42 1.60 15.86
N VAL A 54 14.05 1.36 14.73
CA VAL A 54 14.36 0.02 14.25
C VAL A 54 15.75 -0.45 14.70
N GLU A 55 15.81 -1.68 15.18
CA GLU A 55 17.06 -2.40 15.46
C GLU A 55 17.26 -3.47 14.38
N ILE A 56 18.46 -3.52 13.76
CA ILE A 56 18.88 -4.62 12.88
C ILE A 56 19.63 -5.63 13.72
N LEU A 57 19.11 -6.84 13.86
CA LEU A 57 19.67 -7.86 14.75
C LEU A 57 20.53 -8.91 14.04
N SER A 58 20.39 -9.05 12.72
CA SER A 58 21.14 -10.01 11.90
C SER A 58 21.15 -9.62 10.42
N GLY A 59 21.94 -10.33 9.61
CA GLY A 59 21.93 -10.22 8.15
C GLY A 59 22.68 -9.00 7.59
N VAL A 60 23.36 -8.24 8.45
CA VAL A 60 24.21 -7.10 8.07
C VAL A 60 25.56 -7.21 8.79
N PHE A 61 26.65 -7.08 8.05
CA PHE A 61 28.00 -7.06 8.57
C PHE A 61 28.80 -5.95 7.88
N GLU A 62 29.52 -5.15 8.65
CA GLU A 62 30.27 -3.98 8.17
C GLU A 62 29.44 -3.05 7.25
N GLY A 63 28.16 -2.83 7.62
CA GLY A 63 27.24 -1.98 6.88
C GLY A 63 26.73 -2.55 5.56
N LYS A 64 26.90 -3.85 5.29
CA LYS A 64 26.46 -4.52 4.07
C LYS A 64 25.60 -5.75 4.38
N THR A 65 24.60 -6.00 3.54
CA THR A 65 23.80 -7.23 3.61
C THR A 65 24.68 -8.45 3.35
N THR A 66 24.46 -9.54 4.14
CA THR A 66 25.24 -10.78 4.04
C THR A 66 24.62 -11.84 3.12
N GLY A 67 23.36 -11.64 2.70
CA GLY A 67 22.58 -12.65 1.96
C GLY A 67 21.87 -13.65 2.89
N THR A 68 22.04 -13.54 4.20
CA THR A 68 21.33 -14.33 5.21
C THR A 68 20.12 -13.58 5.76
N PRO A 69 19.20 -14.22 6.52
CA PRO A 69 18.01 -13.55 7.04
C PRO A 69 18.32 -12.30 7.87
N ILE A 70 17.62 -11.21 7.55
CA ILE A 70 17.71 -9.93 8.25
C ILE A 70 16.56 -9.87 9.26
N ALA A 71 16.88 -9.85 10.55
CA ALA A 71 15.92 -9.68 11.61
C ALA A 71 15.84 -8.21 12.03
N LEU A 72 14.61 -7.68 12.06
CA LEU A 72 14.29 -6.30 12.43
C LEU A 72 13.39 -6.30 13.66
N LEU A 73 13.68 -5.43 14.64
CA LEU A 73 12.92 -5.26 15.86
C LEU A 73 12.55 -3.79 16.08
N ILE A 74 11.32 -3.54 16.52
CA ILE A 74 10.82 -2.22 16.92
C ILE A 74 10.16 -2.37 18.29
N ARG A 75 10.65 -1.64 19.30
CA ARG A 75 10.09 -1.64 20.64
C ARG A 75 8.78 -0.88 20.69
N ASN A 76 7.82 -1.36 21.51
CA ASN A 76 6.60 -0.61 21.79
C ASN A 76 6.84 0.27 23.03
N GLU A 77 6.74 1.60 22.86
CA GLU A 77 7.03 2.59 23.92
C GLU A 77 5.77 3.13 24.61
N ASP A 78 4.70 3.34 23.86
CA ASP A 78 3.44 3.95 24.36
C ASP A 78 2.26 2.96 24.31
N ALA A 79 2.43 1.78 24.88
CA ALA A 79 1.41 0.75 25.00
C ALA A 79 0.60 0.91 26.30
N ARG A 80 -0.65 1.41 26.21
CA ARG A 80 -1.55 1.64 27.34
C ARG A 80 -2.69 0.62 27.35
N GLY A 81 -2.41 -0.58 27.86
CA GLY A 81 -3.40 -1.68 27.91
C GLY A 81 -4.69 -1.33 28.67
N LYS A 82 -4.62 -0.42 29.67
CA LYS A 82 -5.78 0.04 30.46
C LYS A 82 -6.86 0.75 29.61
N ASP A 83 -6.49 1.37 28.50
CA ASP A 83 -7.44 2.08 27.61
C ASP A 83 -8.43 1.13 26.92
N TYR A 84 -8.25 -0.18 27.06
CA TYR A 84 -9.04 -1.22 26.38
C TYR A 84 -9.82 -2.15 27.31
N SER A 85 -9.86 -1.87 28.62
CA SER A 85 -10.57 -2.72 29.60
C SER A 85 -12.06 -2.83 29.31
N GLU A 86 -12.70 -1.77 28.83
CA GLU A 86 -14.13 -1.73 28.50
C GLU A 86 -14.53 -2.67 27.36
N ILE A 87 -13.59 -3.01 26.48
CA ILE A 87 -13.84 -3.91 25.36
C ILE A 87 -13.31 -5.33 25.58
N MET A 88 -12.87 -5.64 26.80
CA MET A 88 -12.34 -6.98 27.14
C MET A 88 -13.38 -8.08 26.87
N ASP A 89 -14.64 -7.84 27.22
CA ASP A 89 -15.72 -8.81 27.14
C ASP A 89 -16.74 -8.53 26.05
N THR A 90 -16.50 -7.50 25.22
CA THR A 90 -17.39 -7.09 24.12
C THR A 90 -16.65 -7.04 22.79
N PHE A 91 -17.39 -6.96 21.68
CA PHE A 91 -16.82 -6.95 20.33
C PHE A 91 -17.12 -5.63 19.63
N ARG A 92 -16.09 -4.93 19.15
CA ARG A 92 -16.28 -3.69 18.40
C ARG A 92 -16.90 -4.00 17.02
N PRO A 93 -18.03 -3.38 16.65
CA PRO A 93 -18.58 -3.54 15.30
C PRO A 93 -17.59 -3.12 14.22
N GLY A 94 -17.44 -3.94 13.17
CA GLY A 94 -16.52 -3.69 12.08
C GLY A 94 -15.03 -3.91 12.40
N HIS A 95 -14.68 -4.31 13.63
CA HIS A 95 -13.34 -4.73 14.03
C HIS A 95 -13.21 -6.25 14.00
N ALA A 96 -11.99 -6.78 13.98
CA ALA A 96 -11.75 -8.22 13.94
C ALA A 96 -11.89 -8.92 15.31
N ASP A 97 -12.41 -8.25 16.35
CA ASP A 97 -12.54 -8.80 17.69
C ASP A 97 -13.34 -10.11 17.73
N TYR A 98 -14.53 -10.11 17.09
CA TYR A 98 -15.41 -11.28 17.03
C TYR A 98 -14.78 -12.43 16.23
N THR A 99 -14.20 -12.14 15.06
CA THR A 99 -13.62 -13.16 14.17
C THR A 99 -12.40 -13.84 14.79
N TYR A 100 -11.56 -13.09 15.52
CA TYR A 100 -10.44 -13.68 16.26
C TYR A 100 -10.92 -14.53 17.44
N TRP A 101 -11.92 -14.06 18.17
CA TRP A 101 -12.52 -14.83 19.27
C TRP A 101 -13.09 -16.16 18.78
N GLN A 102 -13.86 -16.14 17.68
CA GLN A 102 -14.46 -17.34 17.11
C GLN A 102 -13.40 -18.31 16.55
N LYS A 103 -12.35 -17.78 15.95
CA LYS A 103 -11.33 -18.60 15.29
C LYS A 103 -10.35 -19.23 16.28
N TYR A 104 -9.91 -18.48 17.29
CA TYR A 104 -8.84 -18.90 18.18
C TYR A 104 -9.28 -19.21 19.60
N GLY A 105 -10.52 -18.89 19.99
CA GLY A 105 -11.04 -19.03 21.35
C GLY A 105 -10.45 -18.03 22.37
N ILE A 106 -9.47 -17.26 21.94
CA ILE A 106 -8.77 -16.25 22.75
C ILE A 106 -8.39 -15.06 21.86
N ARG A 107 -8.35 -13.86 22.43
CA ARG A 107 -7.81 -12.66 21.77
C ARG A 107 -7.08 -11.78 22.77
N ASP A 108 -6.04 -11.10 22.33
CA ASP A 108 -5.52 -9.95 23.06
C ASP A 108 -6.39 -8.73 22.76
N TYR A 109 -7.18 -8.29 23.77
CA TYR A 109 -8.05 -7.13 23.64
C TYR A 109 -7.30 -5.81 23.67
N ARG A 110 -6.05 -5.80 24.16
CA ARG A 110 -5.22 -4.60 24.30
C ARG A 110 -4.78 -4.11 22.92
N GLY A 111 -5.40 -3.03 22.45
CA GLY A 111 -5.12 -2.43 21.15
C GLY A 111 -5.37 -3.34 19.94
N GLY A 112 -5.97 -4.51 20.13
CA GLY A 112 -6.34 -5.45 19.07
C GLY A 112 -5.24 -6.45 18.68
N GLY A 113 -4.14 -6.57 19.41
CA GLY A 113 -3.13 -7.61 19.19
C GLY A 113 -2.55 -7.59 17.76
N ARG A 114 -2.47 -8.77 17.13
CA ARG A 114 -1.98 -8.94 15.73
C ARG A 114 -2.88 -8.29 14.66
N GLN A 115 -4.16 -8.09 14.94
CA GLN A 115 -5.12 -7.46 14.01
C GLN A 115 -4.99 -5.93 13.96
N SER A 116 -4.16 -5.35 14.82
CA SER A 116 -3.91 -3.92 14.87
C SER A 116 -3.07 -3.44 13.69
N ALA A 117 -3.37 -2.24 13.18
CA ALA A 117 -2.57 -1.58 12.16
C ALA A 117 -1.10 -1.29 12.60
N ARG A 118 -0.78 -1.47 13.90
CA ARG A 118 0.60 -1.38 14.42
C ARG A 118 1.54 -2.35 13.73
N GLU A 119 1.06 -3.54 13.39
CA GLU A 119 1.80 -4.57 12.67
C GLU A 119 2.39 -4.06 11.34
N THR A 120 1.74 -3.11 10.67
CA THR A 120 2.22 -2.59 9.40
C THR A 120 3.55 -1.83 9.49
N ALA A 121 4.01 -1.44 10.68
CA ALA A 121 5.34 -0.83 10.84
C ALA A 121 6.46 -1.78 10.39
N VAL A 122 6.37 -3.06 10.74
CA VAL A 122 7.40 -4.04 10.34
C VAL A 122 7.34 -4.38 8.85
N ARG A 123 6.18 -4.21 8.19
CA ARG A 123 6.08 -4.31 6.73
C ARG A 123 6.81 -3.17 6.04
N VAL A 124 6.65 -1.94 6.56
CA VAL A 124 7.37 -0.77 6.06
C VAL A 124 8.89 -0.92 6.28
N ALA A 125 9.30 -1.43 7.45
CA ALA A 125 10.71 -1.70 7.74
C ALA A 125 11.30 -2.72 6.75
N ALA A 126 10.62 -3.84 6.53
CA ALA A 126 11.06 -4.86 5.56
C ALA A 126 11.11 -4.31 4.12
N ALA A 127 10.10 -3.53 3.75
CA ALA A 127 9.99 -2.95 2.41
C ALA A 127 11.03 -1.87 2.13
N ALA A 128 11.55 -1.19 3.15
CA ALA A 128 12.65 -0.23 2.98
C ALA A 128 13.88 -0.91 2.36
N ILE A 129 14.18 -2.15 2.74
CA ILE A 129 15.24 -2.97 2.17
C ILE A 129 14.94 -3.24 0.68
N ALA A 130 13.73 -3.68 0.37
CA ALA A 130 13.29 -3.97 -1.00
C ALA A 130 13.32 -2.72 -1.89
N ARG A 131 12.79 -1.57 -1.41
CA ARG A 131 12.80 -0.29 -2.14
C ARG A 131 14.23 0.15 -2.48
N LYS A 132 15.12 0.09 -1.48
CA LYS A 132 16.52 0.47 -1.68
C LYS A 132 17.17 -0.38 -2.76
N TRP A 133 17.04 -1.71 -2.68
CA TRP A 133 17.60 -2.61 -3.67
C TRP A 133 17.04 -2.41 -5.06
N LEU A 134 15.73 -2.28 -5.19
CA LEU A 134 15.04 -2.04 -6.46
C LEU A 134 15.49 -0.72 -7.11
N HIS A 135 15.65 0.32 -6.28
CA HIS A 135 16.13 1.61 -6.74
C HIS A 135 17.58 1.55 -7.21
N GLU A 136 18.49 1.01 -6.39
CA GLU A 136 19.92 0.93 -6.73
C GLU A 136 20.20 0.04 -7.93
N LYS A 137 19.42 -1.04 -8.08
CA LYS A 137 19.67 -2.04 -9.15
C LYS A 137 18.99 -1.71 -10.47
N TYR A 138 17.79 -1.12 -10.42
CA TYR A 138 16.95 -0.91 -11.62
C TYR A 138 16.45 0.52 -11.78
N GLY A 139 16.68 1.39 -10.83
CA GLY A 139 16.13 2.75 -10.84
C GLY A 139 14.63 2.82 -10.57
N VAL A 140 14.03 1.74 -10.04
CA VAL A 140 12.60 1.70 -9.71
C VAL A 140 12.28 2.72 -8.63
N VAL A 141 11.27 3.54 -8.87
CA VAL A 141 10.76 4.54 -7.91
C VAL A 141 9.32 4.19 -7.54
N ILE A 142 9.08 3.99 -6.24
CA ILE A 142 7.74 3.65 -5.73
C ILE A 142 7.23 4.80 -4.89
N ARG A 143 6.06 5.33 -5.24
CA ARG A 143 5.43 6.48 -4.59
C ARG A 143 3.94 6.24 -4.44
N GLY A 144 3.34 6.80 -3.38
CA GLY A 144 1.91 6.76 -3.17
C GLY A 144 1.36 8.11 -2.80
N TYR A 145 0.08 8.31 -3.03
CA TYR A 145 -0.65 9.50 -2.59
C TYR A 145 -2.09 9.15 -2.24
N MET A 146 -2.69 9.94 -1.37
CA MET A 146 -4.13 9.85 -1.10
C MET A 146 -4.89 10.50 -2.24
N SER A 147 -5.69 9.72 -2.95
CA SER A 147 -6.50 10.17 -4.08
C SER A 147 -7.97 10.43 -3.74
N GLN A 148 -8.41 10.09 -2.51
CA GLN A 148 -9.72 10.44 -1.98
C GLN A 148 -9.74 10.33 -0.46
N LEU A 149 -10.40 11.28 0.23
CA LEU A 149 -10.65 11.26 1.66
C LEU A 149 -12.15 11.40 1.93
N GLY A 150 -12.78 10.34 2.44
CA GLY A 150 -14.23 10.30 2.56
C GLY A 150 -14.92 10.63 1.22
N PRO A 151 -15.80 11.64 1.15
CA PRO A 151 -16.45 12.05 -0.10
C PRO A 151 -15.60 12.95 -1.01
N ILE A 152 -14.42 13.40 -0.56
CA ILE A 152 -13.60 14.40 -1.26
C ILE A 152 -12.62 13.67 -2.19
N GLU A 153 -12.83 13.77 -3.49
CA GLU A 153 -11.88 13.31 -4.50
C GLU A 153 -10.72 14.31 -4.63
N ILE A 154 -9.51 13.81 -4.79
CA ILE A 154 -8.29 14.60 -4.80
C ILE A 154 -7.55 14.33 -6.10
N PRO A 155 -7.45 15.34 -7.00
CA PRO A 155 -6.74 15.19 -8.26
C PRO A 155 -5.23 15.07 -8.04
N PHE A 156 -4.57 14.36 -8.94
CA PHE A 156 -3.11 14.34 -8.99
C PHE A 156 -2.59 15.58 -9.73
N LYS A 157 -1.71 16.35 -9.09
CA LYS A 157 -1.01 17.49 -9.72
C LYS A 157 0.49 17.27 -9.78
N THR A 158 1.11 16.94 -8.65
CA THR A 158 2.58 16.77 -8.58
C THR A 158 3.01 15.90 -7.41
N TRP A 159 4.10 15.16 -7.61
CA TRP A 159 4.75 14.41 -6.54
C TRP A 159 5.46 15.28 -5.50
N ASN A 160 5.85 16.50 -5.87
CA ASN A 160 6.74 17.34 -5.05
C ASN A 160 6.14 17.72 -3.69
N VAL A 161 4.81 17.75 -3.58
CA VAL A 161 4.11 18.17 -2.35
C VAL A 161 3.60 17.02 -1.50
N VAL A 162 3.67 15.76 -2.00
CA VAL A 162 3.06 14.61 -1.31
C VAL A 162 3.64 14.39 0.09
N ASN A 163 4.94 14.54 0.25
CA ASN A 163 5.61 14.30 1.54
C ASN A 163 5.68 15.56 2.42
N SER A 164 5.24 16.72 1.95
CA SER A 164 5.29 18.00 2.68
C SER A 164 3.96 18.38 3.33
N ASN A 165 2.89 17.62 3.09
CA ASN A 165 1.58 17.88 3.69
C ASN A 165 1.10 16.69 4.56
N PRO A 166 0.21 16.93 5.53
CA PRO A 166 -0.18 15.91 6.52
C PRO A 166 -1.08 14.80 5.98
N PHE A 167 -1.53 14.86 4.73
CA PHE A 167 -2.46 13.91 4.12
C PHE A 167 -1.86 13.07 3.00
N PHE A 168 -0.60 13.29 2.64
CA PHE A 168 0.03 12.66 1.46
C PHE A 168 -0.75 12.93 0.17
N VAL A 169 -1.32 14.12 0.00
CA VAL A 169 -2.04 14.49 -1.23
C VAL A 169 -1.11 15.12 -2.26
N ALA A 170 -1.41 14.89 -3.54
CA ALA A 170 -0.62 15.41 -4.67
C ALA A 170 -1.09 16.79 -5.15
N ASP A 171 -2.05 17.38 -4.47
CA ASP A 171 -2.56 18.75 -4.66
C ASP A 171 -2.64 19.47 -3.31
N GLU A 172 -1.73 20.38 -3.06
CA GLU A 172 -1.67 21.12 -1.78
C GLU A 172 -2.86 22.07 -1.59
N SER A 173 -3.50 22.52 -2.67
CA SER A 173 -4.64 23.44 -2.62
C SER A 173 -5.88 22.85 -1.94
N VAL A 174 -5.99 21.52 -1.84
CA VAL A 174 -7.12 20.86 -1.18
C VAL A 174 -6.90 20.68 0.35
N VAL A 175 -5.69 20.88 0.85
CA VAL A 175 -5.35 20.64 2.27
C VAL A 175 -6.28 21.37 3.24
N PRO A 176 -6.61 22.67 3.08
CA PRO A 176 -7.53 23.35 3.99
C PRO A 176 -8.93 22.71 4.04
N GLN A 177 -9.44 22.23 2.90
CA GLN A 177 -10.72 21.53 2.83
C GLN A 177 -10.68 20.19 3.59
N LEU A 178 -9.58 19.45 3.45
CA LEU A 178 -9.39 18.19 4.16
C LEU A 178 -9.25 18.40 5.66
N GLU A 179 -8.56 19.43 6.10
CA GLU A 179 -8.44 19.79 7.51
C GLU A 179 -9.80 20.12 8.14
N ASP A 180 -10.61 20.96 7.48
CA ASP A 180 -11.97 21.29 7.93
C ASP A 180 -12.87 20.04 8.01
N PHE A 181 -12.82 19.18 7.00
CA PHE A 181 -13.55 17.92 7.00
C PHE A 181 -13.13 17.02 8.17
N MET A 182 -11.83 16.83 8.40
CA MET A 182 -11.31 16.00 9.49
C MET A 182 -11.62 16.59 10.88
N ASP A 183 -11.62 17.90 11.03
CA ASP A 183 -11.99 18.56 12.28
C ASP A 183 -13.48 18.38 12.60
N LYS A 184 -14.36 18.47 11.60
CA LYS A 184 -15.81 18.16 11.75
C LYS A 184 -16.01 16.71 12.11
N LEU A 185 -15.32 15.79 11.43
CA LEU A 185 -15.39 14.34 11.67
C LEU A 185 -14.95 14.00 13.11
N ARG A 186 -13.84 14.58 13.57
CA ARG A 186 -13.35 14.38 14.94
C ARG A 186 -14.31 14.91 16.00
N LYS A 187 -14.95 16.07 15.75
CA LYS A 187 -15.96 16.64 16.66
C LYS A 187 -17.19 15.75 16.76
N SER A 188 -17.63 15.14 15.66
CA SER A 188 -18.76 14.20 15.68
C SER A 188 -18.43 12.84 16.29
N GLY A 189 -17.14 12.52 16.53
CA GLY A 189 -16.72 11.24 17.10
C GLY A 189 -16.75 10.08 16.11
N ASP A 190 -16.83 10.37 14.79
CA ASP A 190 -16.93 9.41 13.70
C ASP A 190 -15.60 9.23 12.95
N SER A 191 -15.62 8.44 11.89
CA SER A 191 -14.46 8.10 11.04
C SER A 191 -14.83 8.06 9.56
N CYS A 192 -13.83 8.16 8.69
CA CYS A 192 -14.01 8.01 7.25
C CYS A 192 -12.99 7.05 6.64
N GLY A 193 -13.30 6.60 5.42
CA GLY A 193 -12.41 5.84 4.57
C GLY A 193 -11.56 6.74 3.67
N ALA A 194 -10.67 6.10 2.90
CA ALA A 194 -9.84 6.77 1.91
C ALA A 194 -9.54 5.87 0.72
N LYS A 195 -9.18 6.48 -0.41
CA LYS A 195 -8.56 5.83 -1.55
C LYS A 195 -7.10 6.25 -1.65
N ILE A 196 -6.23 5.27 -1.79
CA ILE A 196 -4.79 5.48 -1.96
C ILE A 196 -4.40 4.98 -3.34
N THR A 197 -3.60 5.75 -4.05
CA THR A 197 -2.98 5.35 -5.30
C THR A 197 -1.49 5.16 -5.07
N ALA A 198 -0.98 3.96 -5.33
CA ALA A 198 0.44 3.64 -5.34
C ALA A 198 0.92 3.44 -6.77
N VAL A 199 2.08 3.99 -7.09
CA VAL A 199 2.69 3.94 -8.42
C VAL A 199 4.11 3.44 -8.30
N ALA A 200 4.49 2.49 -9.17
CA ALA A 200 5.88 2.10 -9.34
C ALA A 200 6.33 2.47 -10.77
N GLU A 201 7.29 3.38 -10.85
CA GLU A 201 7.88 3.89 -12.08
C GLU A 201 9.17 3.13 -12.40
N HIS A 202 9.52 3.04 -13.67
CA HIS A 202 10.76 2.40 -14.16
C HIS A 202 10.86 0.91 -13.87
N VAL A 203 9.72 0.22 -13.66
CA VAL A 203 9.71 -1.23 -13.52
C VAL A 203 10.08 -1.86 -14.87
N PRO A 204 11.12 -2.72 -14.93
CA PRO A 204 11.48 -3.40 -16.18
C PRO A 204 10.32 -4.22 -16.75
N VAL A 205 10.25 -4.30 -18.08
CA VAL A 205 9.33 -5.25 -18.73
C VAL A 205 9.76 -6.68 -18.43
N GLY A 206 8.76 -7.56 -18.17
CA GLY A 206 8.99 -9.00 -18.03
C GLY A 206 8.92 -9.54 -16.61
N TRP A 207 8.64 -8.71 -15.58
CA TRP A 207 8.43 -9.21 -14.22
C TRP A 207 6.99 -9.69 -14.03
N GLY A 208 6.82 -10.88 -13.47
CA GLY A 208 5.53 -11.52 -13.28
C GLY A 208 5.43 -12.87 -13.98
N GLU A 209 4.31 -13.56 -13.79
CA GLU A 209 4.07 -14.90 -14.30
C GLU A 209 2.75 -14.94 -15.09
N PRO A 210 2.58 -15.89 -16.04
CA PRO A 210 1.45 -15.85 -16.98
C PRO A 210 0.13 -16.42 -16.44
N VAL A 211 0.12 -17.36 -15.50
CA VAL A 211 -1.10 -18.06 -15.06
C VAL A 211 -1.29 -17.95 -13.57
N TYR A 212 -0.44 -18.60 -12.81
CA TYR A 212 -0.35 -18.46 -11.35
C TYR A 212 0.76 -17.48 -11.01
N ASP A 213 0.68 -16.85 -9.84
CA ASP A 213 1.63 -15.83 -9.42
C ASP A 213 1.71 -14.63 -10.40
N LYS A 214 0.59 -14.29 -11.06
CA LYS A 214 0.50 -13.08 -11.85
C LYS A 214 0.87 -11.87 -11.01
N LEU A 215 1.62 -10.94 -11.58
CA LEU A 215 2.06 -9.75 -10.85
C LEU A 215 0.88 -8.94 -10.29
N ASP A 216 -0.20 -8.77 -11.06
CA ASP A 216 -1.42 -8.08 -10.60
C ASP A 216 -2.15 -8.86 -9.50
N ALA A 217 -2.17 -10.18 -9.56
CA ALA A 217 -2.77 -11.03 -8.52
C ALA A 217 -1.97 -10.96 -7.20
N ASP A 218 -0.64 -11.04 -7.26
CA ASP A 218 0.23 -10.94 -6.09
C ASP A 218 0.18 -9.53 -5.48
N ILE A 219 0.13 -8.48 -6.30
CA ILE A 219 -0.10 -7.11 -5.84
C ILE A 219 -1.45 -7.02 -5.12
N ALA A 220 -2.53 -7.55 -5.71
CA ALA A 220 -3.85 -7.53 -5.11
C ALA A 220 -3.88 -8.30 -3.78
N TYR A 221 -3.26 -9.48 -3.71
CA TYR A 221 -3.12 -10.27 -2.49
C TYR A 221 -2.37 -9.50 -1.40
N ALA A 222 -1.23 -8.89 -1.73
CA ALA A 222 -0.44 -8.11 -0.80
C ALA A 222 -1.20 -6.89 -0.29
N MET A 223 -1.86 -6.14 -1.17
CA MET A 223 -2.67 -4.96 -0.81
C MET A 223 -3.88 -5.33 0.05
N MET A 224 -4.60 -6.42 -0.27
CA MET A 224 -5.72 -6.91 0.54
C MET A 224 -5.28 -7.39 1.93
N SER A 225 -4.03 -7.72 2.14
CA SER A 225 -3.47 -8.08 3.45
C SER A 225 -3.28 -6.86 4.38
N ILE A 226 -3.32 -5.65 3.86
CA ILE A 226 -3.24 -4.41 4.65
C ILE A 226 -4.52 -4.26 5.47
N ASN A 227 -4.37 -3.94 6.76
CA ASN A 227 -5.50 -3.73 7.65
C ASN A 227 -6.46 -2.67 7.07
N ALA A 228 -7.77 -2.95 7.13
CA ALA A 228 -8.85 -2.10 6.65
C ALA A 228 -8.99 -1.95 5.13
N VAL A 229 -8.13 -2.51 4.30
CA VAL A 229 -8.32 -2.54 2.84
C VAL A 229 -9.53 -3.40 2.48
N LYS A 230 -10.35 -2.94 1.54
CA LYS A 230 -11.59 -3.57 1.09
C LYS A 230 -11.71 -3.73 -0.42
N ALA A 231 -10.90 -3.03 -1.18
CA ALA A 231 -10.81 -3.20 -2.62
C ALA A 231 -9.40 -2.87 -3.11
N VAL A 232 -9.03 -3.52 -4.21
CA VAL A 232 -7.80 -3.27 -4.97
C VAL A 232 -8.21 -3.16 -6.44
N ALA A 233 -7.63 -2.22 -7.15
CA ALA A 233 -7.83 -2.04 -8.59
C ALA A 233 -6.49 -1.72 -9.25
N ILE A 234 -6.22 -2.37 -10.38
CA ILE A 234 -5.02 -2.16 -11.20
C ILE A 234 -5.41 -1.31 -12.41
N GLY A 235 -4.63 -0.28 -12.71
CA GLY A 235 -4.89 0.62 -13.85
C GLY A 235 -6.28 1.26 -13.79
N ALA A 236 -7.05 1.13 -14.87
CA ALA A 236 -8.41 1.63 -14.97
C ALA A 236 -9.40 0.97 -13.99
N GLY A 237 -9.04 -0.23 -13.45
CA GLY A 237 -9.85 -0.94 -12.46
C GLY A 237 -11.31 -1.07 -12.90
N PHE A 238 -12.26 -0.74 -12.01
CA PHE A 238 -13.71 -0.83 -12.33
C PHE A 238 -14.16 0.10 -13.45
N THR A 239 -13.39 1.15 -13.80
CA THR A 239 -13.76 2.05 -14.91
C THR A 239 -13.67 1.33 -16.25
N SER A 240 -12.86 0.27 -16.37
CA SER A 240 -12.71 -0.55 -17.57
C SER A 240 -14.04 -1.15 -18.06
N VAL A 241 -14.98 -1.43 -17.16
CA VAL A 241 -16.31 -1.96 -17.51
C VAL A 241 -17.11 -1.01 -18.42
N LYS A 242 -16.83 0.29 -18.36
CA LYS A 242 -17.50 1.33 -19.17
C LYS A 242 -16.77 1.61 -20.48
N GLN A 243 -15.56 1.09 -20.65
CA GLN A 243 -14.72 1.32 -21.84
C GLN A 243 -15.02 0.28 -22.92
N LYS A 244 -15.00 0.70 -24.17
CA LYS A 244 -14.94 -0.21 -25.32
C LYS A 244 -13.53 -0.77 -25.46
N GLY A 245 -13.35 -1.90 -26.15
CA GLY A 245 -12.04 -2.49 -26.40
C GLY A 245 -11.04 -1.50 -27.03
N SER A 246 -11.50 -0.72 -28.01
CA SER A 246 -10.70 0.33 -28.68
C SER A 246 -10.31 1.48 -27.77
N GLU A 247 -11.06 1.74 -26.68
CA GLU A 247 -10.76 2.78 -25.70
C GLU A 247 -9.82 2.26 -24.61
N HIS A 248 -9.96 0.97 -24.25
CA HIS A 248 -9.17 0.32 -23.21
C HIS A 248 -7.79 -0.13 -23.71
N SER A 249 -7.66 -0.47 -24.99
CA SER A 249 -6.40 -0.95 -25.56
C SER A 249 -5.29 0.09 -25.41
N ASP A 250 -4.19 -0.31 -24.80
CA ASP A 250 -2.98 0.51 -24.66
C ASP A 250 -2.15 0.37 -25.93
N GLU A 251 -2.45 1.20 -26.95
CA GLU A 251 -1.76 1.17 -28.24
C GLU A 251 -0.26 1.44 -28.08
N MET A 252 0.54 0.75 -28.90
CA MET A 252 2.00 0.83 -28.90
C MET A 252 2.54 1.44 -30.18
N THR A 253 3.55 2.29 -30.05
CA THR A 253 4.35 2.82 -31.16
C THR A 253 5.83 2.61 -30.88
N PRO A 254 6.72 2.73 -31.88
CA PRO A 254 8.16 2.72 -31.62
C PRO A 254 8.61 3.81 -30.61
N GLN A 255 7.81 4.86 -30.43
CA GLN A 255 8.07 5.98 -29.51
C GLN A 255 7.47 5.76 -28.11
N GLY A 256 6.73 4.68 -27.88
CA GLY A 256 6.15 4.32 -26.60
C GLY A 256 4.67 3.99 -26.64
N PHE A 257 4.11 3.71 -25.46
CA PHE A 257 2.68 3.48 -25.25
C PHE A 257 1.89 4.79 -25.29
N LEU A 258 0.68 4.76 -25.87
CA LEU A 258 -0.22 5.92 -25.98
C LEU A 258 -1.13 6.10 -24.78
N SER A 259 -1.39 5.03 -24.02
CA SER A 259 -2.19 5.02 -22.79
C SER A 259 -1.65 3.97 -21.80
N ASN A 260 -2.21 3.91 -20.61
CA ASN A 260 -1.87 2.92 -19.59
C ASN A 260 -3.13 2.47 -18.82
N ASN A 261 -4.15 2.02 -19.53
CA ASN A 261 -5.40 1.53 -18.94
C ASN A 261 -5.20 0.21 -18.16
N ALA A 262 -4.30 -0.64 -18.66
CA ALA A 262 -3.93 -1.90 -18.00
C ALA A 262 -3.11 -1.70 -16.71
N GLY A 263 -2.63 -0.46 -16.46
CA GLY A 263 -1.87 -0.14 -15.25
C GLY A 263 -0.49 -0.80 -15.19
N GLY A 264 0.17 -0.96 -16.34
CA GLY A 264 1.55 -1.46 -16.45
C GLY A 264 1.68 -2.97 -16.43
N ILE A 265 0.57 -3.72 -16.48
CA ILE A 265 0.58 -5.19 -16.39
C ILE A 265 -0.33 -5.78 -17.47
N LEU A 266 0.19 -6.65 -18.30
CA LEU A 266 -0.55 -7.41 -19.31
C LEU A 266 -0.26 -8.89 -19.17
N GLY A 267 -1.30 -9.72 -19.11
CA GLY A 267 -1.16 -11.16 -18.95
C GLY A 267 -0.47 -11.60 -17.65
N GLY A 268 -0.45 -10.74 -16.63
CA GLY A 268 0.24 -10.97 -15.36
C GLY A 268 1.71 -10.57 -15.33
N ILE A 269 2.19 -9.89 -16.40
CA ILE A 269 3.60 -9.54 -16.59
C ILE A 269 3.72 -8.02 -16.79
N SER A 270 4.75 -7.40 -16.22
CA SER A 270 5.01 -5.96 -16.37
C SER A 270 5.33 -5.58 -17.81
N THR A 271 4.77 -4.46 -18.26
CA THR A 271 4.94 -3.95 -19.63
C THR A 271 6.13 -2.99 -19.78
N GLY A 272 6.71 -2.54 -18.70
CA GLY A 272 7.66 -1.43 -18.67
C GLY A 272 7.03 -0.07 -18.46
N GLN A 273 5.69 0.01 -18.44
CA GLN A 273 4.94 1.21 -18.06
C GLN A 273 4.85 1.32 -16.52
N ASP A 274 4.40 2.48 -16.04
CA ASP A 274 4.13 2.65 -14.62
C ASP A 274 3.09 1.64 -14.13
N ILE A 275 3.40 0.94 -13.05
CA ILE A 275 2.41 0.09 -12.38
C ILE A 275 1.57 0.97 -11.49
N VAL A 276 0.26 0.99 -11.74
CA VAL A 276 -0.70 1.85 -11.03
C VAL A 276 -1.70 0.99 -10.26
N VAL A 277 -1.70 1.16 -8.93
CA VAL A 277 -2.53 0.39 -8.00
C VAL A 277 -3.37 1.34 -7.16
N ASN A 278 -4.68 1.10 -7.10
CA ASN A 278 -5.61 1.83 -6.24
C ASN A 278 -6.15 0.89 -5.16
N ILE A 279 -6.18 1.36 -3.90
CA ILE A 279 -6.79 0.63 -2.79
C ILE A 279 -7.85 1.47 -2.09
N ALA A 280 -8.95 0.82 -1.69
CA ALA A 280 -9.96 1.43 -0.83
C ALA A 280 -9.77 0.97 0.61
N VAL A 281 -9.64 1.91 1.52
CA VAL A 281 -9.48 1.70 2.96
C VAL A 281 -10.80 2.08 3.64
N LYS A 282 -11.40 1.14 4.39
CA LYS A 282 -12.66 1.40 5.11
C LYS A 282 -12.47 2.37 6.27
N PRO A 283 -13.55 3.01 6.76
CA PRO A 283 -13.52 3.81 7.98
C PRO A 283 -12.97 3.04 9.18
N THR A 284 -12.33 3.74 10.10
CA THR A 284 -11.85 3.17 11.37
C THR A 284 -13.02 2.63 12.18
N SER A 285 -12.88 1.40 12.68
CA SER A 285 -13.96 0.74 13.44
C SER A 285 -14.08 1.24 14.89
N SER A 286 -13.02 1.83 15.45
CA SER A 286 -12.99 2.35 16.81
C SER A 286 -13.43 3.81 16.78
N ILE A 287 -14.70 4.06 17.08
CA ILE A 287 -15.32 5.40 17.12
C ILE A 287 -16.02 5.65 18.45
N ARG A 288 -16.26 6.93 18.74
CA ARG A 288 -16.90 7.37 20.00
C ARG A 288 -18.42 7.26 19.97
N LEU A 289 -19.02 7.05 18.80
CA LEU A 289 -20.46 6.88 18.69
C LEU A 289 -20.88 5.52 19.24
N PRO A 290 -21.97 5.47 20.08
CA PRO A 290 -22.48 4.21 20.61
C PRO A 290 -23.04 3.33 19.50
N ARG A 291 -22.67 2.04 19.50
CA ARG A 291 -23.10 1.07 18.49
C ARG A 291 -23.53 -0.25 19.13
N ARG A 292 -24.61 -0.82 18.61
CA ARG A 292 -25.09 -2.13 19.03
C ARG A 292 -24.05 -3.22 18.78
N SER A 293 -23.85 -4.09 19.75
CA SER A 293 -22.95 -5.24 19.69
C SER A 293 -23.45 -6.37 20.60
N ILE A 294 -22.61 -7.37 20.81
CA ILE A 294 -22.80 -8.47 21.77
C ILE A 294 -21.57 -8.61 22.66
N ASP A 295 -21.79 -9.17 23.85
CA ASP A 295 -20.72 -9.61 24.73
C ASP A 295 -20.24 -11.05 24.40
N LYS A 296 -19.26 -11.56 25.15
CA LYS A 296 -18.71 -12.92 24.98
C LYS A 296 -19.76 -14.03 25.21
N GLN A 297 -20.84 -13.75 25.93
CA GLN A 297 -21.96 -14.66 26.16
C GLN A 297 -23.07 -14.55 25.12
N GLY A 298 -22.89 -13.68 24.10
CA GLY A 298 -23.86 -13.44 23.06
C GLY A 298 -25.01 -12.51 23.47
N LYS A 299 -24.95 -11.86 24.63
CA LYS A 299 -26.00 -10.94 25.08
C LYS A 299 -25.86 -9.58 24.38
N PRO A 300 -26.98 -8.92 24.07
CA PRO A 300 -26.96 -7.59 23.49
C PRO A 300 -26.25 -6.57 24.40
N THR A 301 -25.41 -5.73 23.79
CA THR A 301 -24.70 -4.64 24.48
C THR A 301 -24.52 -3.45 23.55
N VAL A 302 -24.03 -2.35 24.11
CA VAL A 302 -23.61 -1.16 23.35
C VAL A 302 -22.13 -0.94 23.59
N VAL A 303 -21.40 -0.65 22.51
CA VAL A 303 -19.96 -0.40 22.57
C VAL A 303 -19.67 1.00 22.05
N GLU A 304 -18.97 1.77 22.86
CA GLU A 304 -18.28 3.00 22.51
C GLU A 304 -16.79 2.75 22.65
N THR A 305 -15.97 3.33 21.78
CA THR A 305 -14.52 3.15 21.89
C THR A 305 -13.85 4.47 22.23
N HIS A 306 -13.37 4.58 23.44
CA HIS A 306 -12.54 5.68 23.88
C HIS A 306 -11.07 5.34 23.62
N GLY A 307 -10.25 6.32 23.20
CA GLY A 307 -8.85 6.09 22.95
C GLY A 307 -8.28 6.98 21.82
N ARG A 308 -7.00 6.74 21.50
CA ARG A 308 -6.24 7.53 20.51
C ARG A 308 -6.23 6.83 19.14
N HIS A 309 -7.41 6.76 18.51
CA HIS A 309 -7.57 6.14 17.20
C HIS A 309 -7.40 7.14 16.07
N ASP A 310 -6.93 6.67 14.91
CA ASP A 310 -6.92 7.46 13.67
C ASP A 310 -8.38 7.67 13.20
N PRO A 311 -8.88 8.90 13.02
CA PRO A 311 -10.19 9.12 12.40
C PRO A 311 -10.25 8.63 10.94
N CYS A 312 -9.09 8.58 10.28
CA CYS A 312 -8.89 7.95 8.98
C CYS A 312 -7.55 7.22 8.95
N VAL A 313 -7.58 5.90 8.87
CA VAL A 313 -6.34 5.11 8.76
C VAL A 313 -5.69 5.22 7.38
N GLY A 314 -6.40 5.77 6.38
CA GLY A 314 -5.90 5.95 5.02
C GLY A 314 -4.69 6.87 4.94
N ILE A 315 -4.59 7.89 5.79
CA ILE A 315 -3.42 8.77 5.82
C ILE A 315 -2.14 7.96 6.00
N ARG A 316 -2.10 7.09 7.00
CA ARG A 316 -0.94 6.24 7.29
C ARG A 316 -0.85 5.00 6.40
N ALA A 317 -1.93 4.67 5.67
CA ALA A 317 -1.93 3.58 4.69
C ALA A 317 -1.12 3.91 3.43
N THR A 318 -0.89 5.18 3.12
CA THR A 318 -0.12 5.60 1.94
C THR A 318 1.30 4.98 1.92
N PRO A 319 2.18 5.21 2.91
CA PRO A 319 3.48 4.55 2.93
C PRO A 319 3.42 3.02 3.08
N ILE A 320 2.32 2.47 3.62
CA ILE A 320 2.13 1.03 3.72
C ILE A 320 1.82 0.42 2.34
N ALA A 321 1.01 1.08 1.51
CA ALA A 321 0.75 0.64 0.15
C ALA A 321 2.02 0.65 -0.71
N GLU A 322 2.83 1.71 -0.60
CA GLU A 322 4.16 1.75 -1.23
C GLU A 322 5.04 0.57 -0.79
N ALA A 323 5.04 0.28 0.50
CA ALA A 323 5.82 -0.82 1.08
C ALA A 323 5.40 -2.19 0.54
N MET A 324 4.10 -2.46 0.48
CA MET A 324 3.60 -3.74 -0.02
C MET A 324 3.89 -3.92 -1.51
N LEU A 325 3.78 -2.84 -2.31
CA LEU A 325 4.17 -2.87 -3.73
C LEU A 325 5.66 -3.18 -3.90
N ALA A 326 6.53 -2.59 -3.06
CA ALA A 326 7.97 -2.85 -3.09
C ALA A 326 8.31 -4.31 -2.79
N LEU A 327 7.65 -4.91 -1.80
CA LEU A 327 7.89 -6.32 -1.43
C LEU A 327 7.51 -7.27 -2.58
N VAL A 328 6.38 -7.04 -3.24
CA VAL A 328 5.95 -7.85 -4.39
C VAL A 328 6.91 -7.69 -5.56
N LEU A 329 7.25 -6.45 -5.91
CA LEU A 329 8.17 -6.19 -7.02
C LEU A 329 9.57 -6.78 -6.77
N MET A 330 10.04 -6.77 -5.53
CA MET A 330 11.31 -7.39 -5.17
C MET A 330 11.30 -8.91 -5.39
N ASP A 331 10.21 -9.58 -5.00
CA ASP A 331 10.06 -11.03 -5.19
C ASP A 331 10.07 -11.39 -6.67
N HIS A 332 9.27 -10.70 -7.48
CA HIS A 332 9.24 -10.92 -8.92
C HIS A 332 10.56 -10.56 -9.63
N ALA A 333 11.26 -9.53 -9.15
CA ALA A 333 12.60 -9.19 -9.67
C ALA A 333 13.62 -10.31 -9.42
N LEU A 334 13.58 -10.92 -8.24
CA LEU A 334 14.47 -12.04 -7.90
C LEU A 334 14.12 -13.30 -8.69
N ARG A 335 12.84 -13.63 -8.84
CA ARG A 335 12.37 -14.75 -9.67
C ARG A 335 12.81 -14.55 -11.14
N HIS A 336 12.58 -13.37 -11.68
CA HIS A 336 12.98 -13.04 -13.05
C HIS A 336 14.49 -13.21 -13.26
N ARG A 337 15.31 -12.77 -12.31
CA ARG A 337 16.77 -12.98 -12.37
C ARG A 337 17.16 -14.44 -12.36
N ALA A 338 16.47 -15.28 -11.60
CA ALA A 338 16.78 -16.71 -11.51
C ALA A 338 16.39 -17.48 -12.78
N GLN A 339 15.28 -17.11 -13.42
CA GLN A 339 14.70 -17.86 -14.54
C GLN A 339 15.09 -17.28 -15.90
N ASN A 340 15.18 -15.96 -16.01
CA ASN A 340 15.19 -15.25 -17.31
C ASN A 340 16.43 -14.39 -17.52
N ALA A 341 17.49 -14.57 -16.72
CA ALA A 341 18.70 -13.73 -16.82
C ALA A 341 19.36 -13.76 -18.21
N ASP A 342 19.27 -14.90 -18.89
CA ASP A 342 19.91 -15.15 -20.19
C ASP A 342 18.98 -14.92 -21.39
N VAL A 343 17.71 -14.54 -21.15
CA VAL A 343 16.74 -14.30 -22.22
C VAL A 343 17.13 -13.04 -23.01
N LYS A 344 17.25 -13.20 -24.33
CA LYS A 344 17.50 -12.10 -25.28
C LYS A 344 16.29 -11.98 -26.22
N CYS A 345 15.62 -10.84 -26.19
CA CYS A 345 14.57 -10.51 -27.13
C CYS A 345 15.14 -9.68 -28.28
N SER A 346 14.77 -10.03 -29.52
CA SER A 346 15.19 -9.28 -30.73
C SER A 346 14.40 -7.97 -30.90
N THR A 347 13.21 -7.86 -30.31
CA THR A 347 12.39 -6.67 -30.35
C THR A 347 12.96 -5.59 -29.41
N PRO A 348 13.20 -4.37 -29.89
CA PRO A 348 13.62 -3.26 -29.04
C PRO A 348 12.59 -2.98 -27.93
N LYS A 349 13.06 -2.64 -26.74
CA LYS A 349 12.18 -2.13 -25.67
C LYS A 349 11.63 -0.77 -26.09
N ILE A 350 10.31 -0.60 -25.99
CA ILE A 350 9.66 0.67 -26.27
C ILE A 350 9.55 1.51 -24.98
N PRO A 351 9.56 2.85 -25.09
CA PRO A 351 9.37 3.73 -23.93
C PRO A 351 8.02 3.49 -23.22
N ALA A 352 7.99 3.67 -21.92
CA ALA A 352 6.78 3.53 -21.09
C ALA A 352 5.64 4.46 -21.54
N LYS A 353 5.98 5.61 -22.14
CA LYS A 353 5.02 6.59 -22.64
C LYS A 353 5.55 7.27 -23.89
N ALA A 354 4.69 7.39 -24.90
CA ALA A 354 5.01 8.15 -26.08
C ALA A 354 5.09 9.66 -25.80
N GLY A 355 6.04 10.34 -26.44
CA GLY A 355 6.11 11.80 -26.40
C GLY A 355 4.86 12.46 -27.03
N LYS A 356 4.56 13.69 -26.62
CA LYS A 356 3.34 14.42 -27.03
C LYS A 356 3.14 14.52 -28.57
N SER A 357 4.21 14.49 -29.36
CA SER A 357 4.16 14.53 -30.83
C SER A 357 3.64 13.25 -31.48
N ALA A 358 3.81 12.08 -30.84
CA ALA A 358 3.37 10.79 -31.38
C ALA A 358 1.86 10.56 -31.18
N ALA A 359 1.28 11.09 -30.09
CA ALA A 359 -0.13 10.95 -29.76
C ALA A 359 -1.06 11.73 -30.72
N SER A 360 -0.57 12.78 -31.40
CA SER A 360 -1.36 13.57 -32.37
C SER A 360 -1.45 12.94 -33.77
N SER A 361 -0.50 12.06 -34.14
CA SER A 361 -0.46 11.44 -35.45
C SER A 361 -1.37 10.21 -35.59
N SER A 362 -1.78 9.57 -34.50
CA SER A 362 -2.64 8.38 -34.52
C SER A 362 -4.12 8.71 -34.78
N LYS A 363 -4.60 9.89 -34.38
CA LYS A 363 -5.98 10.33 -34.65
C LYS A 363 -6.30 10.66 -36.10
N ALA A 364 -5.27 10.77 -36.98
CA ALA A 364 -5.45 11.18 -38.36
C ALA A 364 -5.55 10.02 -39.38
N LYS A 365 -5.47 8.75 -38.99
CA LYS A 365 -5.38 7.60 -39.90
C LYS A 365 -6.47 6.53 -39.77
N HIS A 366 -7.52 6.71 -39.02
CA HIS A 366 -8.73 5.90 -39.17
C HIS A 366 -9.56 6.47 -40.33
N LYS A 367 -9.12 6.21 -41.56
CA LYS A 367 -10.00 6.18 -42.74
C LYS A 367 -10.79 4.88 -42.65
N GLU A 368 -12.10 5.00 -42.71
CA GLU A 368 -13.05 3.91 -42.85
C GLU A 368 -12.55 2.89 -43.89
N ASN A 369 -12.33 1.66 -43.43
CA ASN A 369 -12.30 0.54 -44.36
C ASN A 369 -13.76 0.23 -44.69
N PRO A 370 -14.16 0.12 -45.94
CA PRO A 370 -15.49 -0.32 -46.31
C PRO A 370 -15.72 -1.76 -45.82
N ASP A 371 -16.90 -2.00 -45.33
CA ASP A 371 -17.38 -3.29 -44.85
C ASP A 371 -17.20 -4.37 -45.94
N PRO A 372 -16.53 -5.50 -45.68
CA PRO A 372 -16.37 -6.56 -46.66
C PRO A 372 -17.65 -7.37 -46.96
N ASP A 373 -18.78 -7.10 -46.30
CA ASP A 373 -20.02 -7.84 -46.48
C ASP A 373 -21.06 -7.14 -47.39
N GLU A 374 -20.69 -6.06 -48.11
CA GLU A 374 -21.51 -5.46 -49.20
C GLU A 374 -20.91 -5.79 -50.58
N ALA A 375 -20.79 -7.07 -50.92
CA ALA A 375 -20.55 -7.49 -52.29
C ALA A 375 -21.30 -8.80 -52.63
#